data_299586a34a66e3288989370487fe522d
#
_entry.id   299586a34a66e3288989370487fe522d
#
_cell.length_a   1.000
_cell.length_b   1.000
_cell.length_c   1.000
_cell.angle_alpha   90.00
_cell.angle_beta   90.00
_cell.angle_gamma   90.00
#
_symmetry.space_group_name_H-M   'P 1'
#
loop_
_entity.id
_entity.type
_entity.pdbx_description
1 polymer ?
#
loop_
_entity_poly.entity_id
_entity_poly.type
_entity_poly.pdbx_seq_one_letter_code
_entity_poly.pdbx_strand_id
1 'polypeptide(L)'
;MRRVCFTGHRPEKLNKSEAEIVASLEREIRAAITDGFQTFISGMARGVDIWAAEVVLRLRDNGSPIHLIAASPYQGFERAWSPSWQHRYASALAGADIVRFISP
;
A
#
# COMPACT_ATOMS: atom_id res chain seq x y z
N MET A 1 -7.80 18.30 -1.44
CA MET A 1 -7.77 16.88 -1.08
C MET A 1 -6.49 16.56 -0.33
N ARG A 2 -6.60 15.90 0.81
CA ARG A 2 -5.43 15.54 1.62
C ARG A 2 -4.98 14.12 1.27
N ARG A 3 -3.68 13.93 1.18
CA ARG A 3 -3.08 12.65 0.75
C ARG A 3 -2.05 12.16 1.75
N VAL A 4 -1.96 10.84 1.88
CA VAL A 4 -0.93 10.16 2.67
C VAL A 4 -0.09 9.30 1.73
N CYS A 5 1.23 9.44 1.82
CA CYS A 5 2.16 8.67 1.00
C CYS A 5 2.92 7.69 1.88
N PHE A 6 3.00 6.43 1.45
CA PHE A 6 3.73 5.39 2.17
C PHE A 6 5.04 5.08 1.44
N THR A 7 6.15 5.23 2.17
CA THR A 7 7.46 4.77 1.73
C THR A 7 7.98 3.86 2.85
N GLY A 8 8.21 2.61 2.55
CA GLY A 8 8.52 1.63 3.59
C GLY A 8 9.83 0.91 3.38
N HIS A 9 10.24 0.18 4.39
CA HIS A 9 11.41 -0.68 4.35
C HIS A 9 11.01 -2.06 3.86
N ARG A 10 11.99 -2.81 3.34
CA ARG A 10 11.79 -4.20 2.97
C ARG A 10 11.53 -5.05 4.22
N PRO A 11 10.75 -6.14 4.10
CA PRO A 11 10.40 -6.96 5.28
C PRO A 11 11.61 -7.47 6.06
N GLU A 12 12.66 -7.85 5.36
CA GLU A 12 13.86 -8.42 5.98
C GLU A 12 14.66 -7.42 6.81
N LYS A 13 14.32 -6.15 6.76
CA LYS A 13 14.97 -5.11 7.56
C LYS A 13 14.13 -4.68 8.76
N LEU A 14 12.99 -5.32 8.97
CA LEU A 14 12.08 -4.97 10.05
C LEU A 14 12.23 -5.96 11.19
N ASN A 15 12.18 -5.46 12.44
CA ASN A 15 12.29 -6.28 13.63
C ASN A 15 10.96 -6.78 14.16
N LYS A 16 9.86 -6.40 13.50
CA LYS A 16 8.51 -6.77 13.92
C LYS A 16 7.90 -7.74 12.92
N SER A 17 6.95 -8.55 13.38
CA SER A 17 6.21 -9.44 12.52
C SER A 17 5.31 -8.66 11.56
N GLU A 18 4.92 -9.29 10.47
CA GLU A 18 3.97 -8.69 9.54
C GLU A 18 2.68 -8.27 10.26
N ALA A 19 2.16 -9.15 11.13
CA ALA A 19 0.90 -8.86 11.84
C ALA A 19 1.01 -7.60 12.71
N GLU A 20 2.15 -7.42 13.40
CA GLU A 20 2.37 -6.23 14.21
C GLU A 20 2.45 -4.96 13.37
N ILE A 21 3.15 -5.05 12.24
CA ILE A 21 3.32 -3.90 11.35
C ILE A 21 1.98 -3.54 10.70
N VAL A 22 1.22 -4.53 10.23
CA VAL A 22 -0.09 -4.31 9.62
C VAL A 22 -1.05 -3.68 10.62
N ALA A 23 -1.05 -4.15 11.87
CA ALA A 23 -1.89 -3.56 12.92
C ALA A 23 -1.53 -2.09 13.16
N SER A 24 -0.23 -1.78 13.17
CA SER A 24 0.25 -0.41 13.33
C SER A 24 -0.17 0.47 12.15
N LEU A 25 -0.02 -0.05 10.93
CA LEU A 25 -0.45 0.66 9.72
C LEU A 25 -1.95 0.93 9.74
N GLU A 26 -2.74 -0.04 10.16
CA GLU A 26 -4.18 0.15 10.23
C GLU A 26 -4.55 1.26 11.20
N ARG A 27 -3.90 1.32 12.38
CA ARG A 27 -4.14 2.39 13.34
C ARG A 27 -3.81 3.77 12.74
N GLU A 28 -2.68 3.86 12.06
CA GLU A 28 -2.25 5.12 11.43
C GLU A 28 -3.19 5.54 10.31
N ILE A 29 -3.61 4.59 9.48
CA ILE A 29 -4.53 4.86 8.38
C ILE A 29 -5.89 5.30 8.92
N ARG A 30 -6.41 4.63 9.94
CA ARG A 30 -7.68 5.01 10.56
C ARG A 30 -7.60 6.40 11.19
N ALA A 31 -6.47 6.74 11.82
CA ALA A 31 -6.27 8.07 12.36
C ALA A 31 -6.26 9.13 11.25
N ALA A 32 -5.60 8.83 10.13
CA ALA A 32 -5.58 9.73 8.97
C ALA A 32 -6.99 9.94 8.40
N ILE A 33 -7.79 8.88 8.31
CA ILE A 33 -9.18 8.97 7.84
C ILE A 33 -9.98 9.90 8.76
N THR A 34 -9.82 9.73 10.07
CA THR A 34 -10.47 10.58 11.07
C THR A 34 -10.07 12.05 10.90
N ASP A 35 -8.82 12.29 10.50
CA ASP A 35 -8.31 13.64 10.27
C ASP A 35 -8.70 14.22 8.90
N GLY A 36 -9.47 13.48 8.11
CA GLY A 36 -10.00 13.95 6.83
C GLY A 36 -9.19 13.57 5.59
N PHE A 37 -8.16 12.74 5.74
CA PHE A 37 -7.43 12.25 4.56
C PHE A 37 -8.28 11.24 3.78
N GLN A 38 -8.33 11.41 2.47
CA GLN A 38 -9.16 10.55 1.59
C GLN A 38 -8.34 9.80 0.55
N THR A 39 -7.14 10.24 0.27
CA THR A 39 -6.30 9.64 -0.77
C THR A 39 -5.02 9.11 -0.14
N PHE A 40 -4.73 7.84 -0.43
CA PHE A 40 -3.53 7.17 0.07
C PHE A 40 -2.70 6.75 -1.13
N ILE A 41 -1.39 7.01 -1.08
CA ILE A 41 -0.47 6.72 -2.18
C ILE A 41 0.55 5.70 -1.69
N SER A 42 0.68 4.60 -2.42
CA SER A 42 1.68 3.58 -2.12
C SER A 42 2.69 3.48 -3.26
N GLY A 43 3.97 3.43 -2.90
CA GLY A 43 5.04 3.21 -3.87
C GLY A 43 5.14 1.78 -4.34
N MET A 44 4.35 0.87 -3.80
CA MET A 44 4.24 -0.52 -4.20
C MET A 44 5.51 -1.35 -4.02
N ALA A 45 6.43 -0.89 -3.17
CA ALA A 45 7.58 -1.68 -2.80
C ALA A 45 7.17 -2.84 -1.90
N ARG A 46 7.90 -3.94 -2.02
CA ARG A 46 7.69 -5.12 -1.18
C ARG A 46 7.80 -4.75 0.30
N GLY A 47 6.86 -5.22 1.11
CA GLY A 47 6.83 -4.94 2.54
C GLY A 47 5.80 -3.89 2.90
N VAL A 48 6.20 -2.85 3.63
CA VAL A 48 5.28 -1.86 4.22
C VAL A 48 4.39 -1.19 3.17
N ASP A 49 4.94 -0.86 1.99
CA ASP A 49 4.16 -0.20 0.95
C ASP A 49 2.96 -1.06 0.51
N ILE A 50 3.21 -2.35 0.24
CA ILE A 50 2.15 -3.26 -0.19
C ILE A 50 1.20 -3.56 0.95
N TRP A 51 1.72 -3.76 2.18
CA TRP A 51 0.85 -3.96 3.34
C TRP A 51 -0.06 -2.78 3.57
N ALA A 52 0.46 -1.55 3.45
CA ALA A 52 -0.36 -0.35 3.58
C ALA A 52 -1.43 -0.28 2.49
N ALA A 53 -1.07 -0.60 1.25
CA ALA A 53 -2.02 -0.64 0.14
C ALA A 53 -3.14 -1.64 0.42
N GLU A 54 -2.80 -2.83 0.93
CA GLU A 54 -3.79 -3.85 1.26
C GLU A 54 -4.75 -3.39 2.36
N VAL A 55 -4.24 -2.69 3.38
CA VAL A 55 -5.07 -2.14 4.45
C VAL A 55 -6.03 -1.09 3.89
N VAL A 56 -5.53 -0.18 3.07
CA VAL A 56 -6.38 0.86 2.45
C VAL A 56 -7.49 0.23 1.62
N LEU A 57 -7.16 -0.77 0.81
CA LEU A 57 -8.15 -1.45 -0.02
C LEU A 57 -9.21 -2.16 0.82
N ARG A 58 -8.80 -2.82 1.90
CA ARG A 58 -9.72 -3.49 2.79
C ARG A 58 -10.69 -2.51 3.46
N LEU A 59 -10.16 -1.39 3.95
CA LEU A 59 -11.01 -0.38 4.60
C LEU A 59 -11.94 0.29 3.59
N ARG A 60 -11.46 0.55 2.37
CA ARG A 60 -12.31 1.10 1.31
C ARG A 60 -13.45 0.15 0.99
N ASP A 61 -13.14 -1.13 0.83
CA ASP A 61 -14.15 -2.14 0.48
C ASP A 61 -15.16 -2.36 1.60
N ASN A 62 -14.78 -2.01 2.84
CA ASN A 62 -15.68 -2.08 4.00
C ASN A 62 -16.45 -0.77 4.23
N GLY A 63 -16.39 0.17 3.30
CA GLY A 63 -17.23 1.35 3.31
C GLY A 63 -16.54 2.68 3.63
N SER A 64 -15.23 2.69 3.89
CA SER A 64 -14.52 3.95 4.13
C SER A 64 -14.43 4.77 2.83
N PRO A 65 -14.65 6.10 2.88
CA PRO A 65 -14.64 6.95 1.68
C PRO A 65 -13.21 7.34 1.30
N ILE A 66 -12.40 6.37 0.92
CA ILE A 66 -10.99 6.55 0.62
C ILE A 66 -10.62 5.94 -0.72
N HIS A 67 -9.47 6.35 -1.24
CA HIS A 67 -8.95 5.90 -2.53
C HIS A 67 -7.48 5.53 -2.40
N LEU A 68 -7.05 4.57 -3.21
CA LEU A 68 -5.65 4.16 -3.30
C LEU A 68 -5.07 4.53 -4.67
N ILE A 69 -3.95 5.24 -4.64
CA ILE A 69 -3.12 5.45 -5.83
C ILE A 69 -1.90 4.55 -5.70
N ALA A 70 -1.75 3.62 -6.62
CA ALA A 70 -0.56 2.78 -6.69
C ALA A 70 0.44 3.46 -7.63
N ALA A 71 1.53 3.98 -7.05
CA ALA A 71 2.56 4.71 -7.79
C ALA A 71 3.81 3.84 -7.85
N SER A 72 3.85 2.88 -8.77
CA SER A 72 4.96 1.95 -8.92
C SER A 72 6.10 2.61 -9.70
N PRO A 73 7.38 2.28 -9.39
CA PRO A 73 8.50 2.89 -10.08
C PRO A 73 8.50 2.66 -11.59
N TYR A 74 8.23 1.43 -12.03
CA TYR A 74 8.17 1.10 -13.45
C TYR A 74 7.42 -0.22 -13.65
N GLN A 75 6.96 -0.44 -14.86
CA GLN A 75 6.26 -1.67 -15.19
C GLN A 75 7.23 -2.86 -15.11
N GLY A 76 6.82 -3.92 -14.41
CA GLY A 76 7.67 -5.09 -14.20
C GLY A 76 8.57 -4.99 -12.99
N PHE A 77 8.37 -3.97 -12.16
CA PHE A 77 9.13 -3.74 -10.92
C PHE A 77 9.20 -4.97 -10.02
N GLU A 78 8.17 -5.79 -10.02
CA GLU A 78 8.04 -6.95 -9.14
C GLU A 78 8.69 -8.23 -9.68
N ARG A 79 9.29 -8.21 -10.85
CA ARG A 79 9.73 -9.44 -11.55
C ARG A 79 10.73 -10.28 -10.77
N ALA A 80 11.59 -9.66 -9.95
CA ALA A 80 12.61 -10.36 -9.18
C ALA A 80 12.11 -10.88 -7.83
N TRP A 81 10.84 -10.65 -7.50
CA TRP A 81 10.30 -11.03 -6.21
C TRP A 81 9.80 -12.47 -6.20
N SER A 82 9.59 -13.03 -4.99
CA SER A 82 8.98 -14.34 -4.86
C SER A 82 7.56 -14.34 -5.43
N PRO A 83 7.05 -15.52 -5.85
CA PRO A 83 5.69 -15.59 -6.39
C PRO A 83 4.61 -15.04 -5.46
N SER A 84 4.74 -15.22 -4.14
CA SER A 84 3.75 -14.70 -3.21
C SER A 84 3.73 -13.18 -3.19
N TRP A 85 4.89 -12.54 -3.24
CA TRP A 85 4.97 -11.08 -3.32
C TRP A 85 4.49 -10.55 -4.67
N GLN A 86 4.80 -11.26 -5.75
CA GLN A 86 4.28 -10.90 -7.07
C GLN A 86 2.76 -10.94 -7.10
N HIS A 87 2.17 -11.95 -6.46
CA HIS A 87 0.71 -12.07 -6.38
C HIS A 87 0.10 -10.91 -5.58
N ARG A 88 0.68 -10.58 -4.44
CA ARG A 88 0.20 -9.46 -3.61
C ARG A 88 0.29 -8.13 -4.35
N TYR A 89 1.40 -7.92 -5.07
CA TYR A 89 1.59 -6.73 -5.90
C TYR A 89 0.50 -6.63 -6.98
N ALA A 90 0.30 -7.71 -7.72
CA ALA A 90 -0.71 -7.74 -8.78
C ALA A 90 -2.12 -7.50 -8.25
N SER A 91 -2.45 -8.10 -7.10
CA SER A 91 -3.75 -7.93 -6.47
C SER A 91 -3.98 -6.48 -6.03
N ALA A 92 -2.96 -5.86 -5.44
CA ALA A 92 -3.06 -4.47 -5.01
C ALA A 92 -3.19 -3.52 -6.21
N LEU A 93 -2.43 -3.76 -7.29
CA LEU A 93 -2.58 -2.97 -8.51
C LEU A 93 -3.98 -3.08 -9.10
N ALA A 94 -4.51 -4.31 -9.15
CA ALA A 94 -5.85 -4.55 -9.70
C ALA A 94 -6.93 -3.84 -8.88
N GLY A 95 -6.74 -3.73 -7.57
CA GLY A 95 -7.71 -3.08 -6.69
C GLY A 95 -7.57 -1.57 -6.58
N ALA A 96 -6.43 -1.01 -6.99
CA ALA A 96 -6.16 0.41 -6.84
C ALA A 96 -7.11 1.25 -7.69
N ASP A 97 -7.46 2.43 -7.20
CA ASP A 97 -8.32 3.37 -7.94
C ASP A 97 -7.55 4.02 -9.08
N ILE A 98 -6.26 4.29 -8.87
CA ILE A 98 -5.38 4.87 -9.89
C ILE A 98 -4.07 4.11 -9.85
N VAL A 99 -3.54 3.78 -11.02
CA VAL A 99 -2.21 3.17 -11.16
C VAL A 99 -1.33 4.11 -11.97
N ARG A 100 -0.13 4.39 -11.46
CA ARG A 100 0.87 5.22 -12.13
C ARG A 100 2.21 4.50 -12.14
N PHE A 101 2.91 4.57 -13.26
CA PHE A 101 4.30 4.15 -13.34
C PHE A 101 5.15 5.40 -13.48
N ILE A 102 6.00 5.66 -12.50
CA ILE A 102 6.70 6.94 -12.33
C ILE A 102 7.86 7.08 -13.29
N SER A 103 8.54 5.97 -13.60
CA SER A 103 9.68 5.96 -14.52
C SER A 103 9.35 5.24 -15.81
N PRO A 104 9.96 5.68 -16.91
CA PRO A 104 9.79 5.01 -18.19
C PRO A 104 10.31 3.57 -18.19
#